data_0032caefc1d13aa51b91fbf9fc46429d
#
_entry.id   0032caefc1d13aa51b91fbf9fc46429d
#
_cell.length_a   1.000
_cell.length_b   1.000
_cell.length_c   1.000
_cell.angle_alpha   90.00
_cell.angle_beta   90.00
_cell.angle_gamma   90.00
#
_symmetry.space_group_name_H-M   'P 1'
#
loop_
_entity.id
_entity.type
_entity.pdbx_description
1 polymer ?
#
loop_
_entity_poly.entity_id
_entity_poly.type
_entity_poly.pdbx_seq_one_letter_code
_entity_poly.pdbx_strand_id
1 'polypeptide(L)'
;MRTVTVDGVEVGRGSRVVLRPRRGGDIMDVVLNGKVGVVDRVEEDFEGNTHLAVVVEDDPGRDLGEARLPGHRFFFFPADVEPMAGPAPPRTRVLVAGIGNVFLADDGFGVEVANLLAREELPAGVEVRDFGIRGLALAYELQEGWDAVVLVDAAPRGGAPGDLYVIEPEVQDGELAMDAHGMDPVKVLGLARSLGSLPPRILVVGCEPEVHMTGEEEDIVMELSAPVRAATTEAVGLVRSVLEDLLSQDREESRS
;
A
#
# COMPACT_ATOMS: atom_id res chain seq x y z
N MET A 1 5.63 -14.11 -5.96
CA MET A 1 5.26 -14.27 -4.52
C MET A 1 5.78 -15.62 -4.03
N ARG A 2 6.38 -15.68 -2.82
CA ARG A 2 6.76 -16.98 -2.26
C ARG A 2 5.52 -17.65 -1.66
N THR A 3 5.33 -18.93 -2.00
CA THR A 3 4.28 -19.80 -1.43
C THR A 3 4.94 -21.07 -0.87
N VAL A 4 4.24 -21.77 -0.02
CA VAL A 4 4.64 -23.07 0.52
C VAL A 4 3.44 -24.01 0.52
N THR A 5 3.66 -25.28 0.25
CA THR A 5 2.61 -26.29 0.28
C THR A 5 2.43 -26.81 1.72
N VAL A 6 1.22 -26.68 2.28
CA VAL A 6 0.83 -27.20 3.59
C VAL A 6 -0.38 -28.12 3.38
N ASP A 7 -0.25 -29.37 3.77
CA ASP A 7 -1.30 -30.42 3.60
C ASP A 7 -1.89 -30.50 2.17
N GLY A 8 -1.03 -30.28 1.15
CA GLY A 8 -1.42 -30.31 -0.25
C GLY A 8 -2.09 -29.01 -0.75
N VAL A 9 -2.21 -27.98 0.09
CA VAL A 9 -2.76 -26.67 -0.26
C VAL A 9 -1.62 -25.67 -0.36
N GLU A 10 -1.64 -24.85 -1.40
CA GLU A 10 -0.68 -23.76 -1.56
C GLU A 10 -1.04 -22.60 -0.63
N VAL A 11 -0.13 -22.27 0.29
CA VAL A 11 -0.27 -21.23 1.30
C VAL A 11 0.72 -20.12 1.00
N GLY A 12 0.22 -18.91 0.90
CA GLY A 12 0.99 -17.70 0.65
C GLY A 12 0.35 -16.50 1.35
N ARG A 13 0.84 -15.30 1.01
CA ARG A 13 0.30 -14.06 1.57
C ARG A 13 -1.22 -13.97 1.35
N GLY A 14 -1.96 -13.61 2.41
CA GLY A 14 -3.42 -13.53 2.42
C GLY A 14 -4.11 -14.87 2.69
N SER A 15 -3.42 -16.00 2.68
CA SER A 15 -4.02 -17.28 3.04
C SER A 15 -4.46 -17.28 4.51
N ARG A 16 -5.67 -17.75 4.77
CA ARG A 16 -6.17 -17.97 6.14
C ARG A 16 -5.70 -19.32 6.65
N VAL A 17 -5.22 -19.34 7.86
CA VAL A 17 -4.71 -20.55 8.51
C VAL A 17 -5.22 -20.65 9.95
N VAL A 18 -5.41 -21.86 10.42
CA VAL A 18 -5.60 -22.14 11.84
C VAL A 18 -4.23 -22.44 12.44
N LEU A 19 -3.88 -21.77 13.50
CA LEU A 19 -2.60 -21.96 14.19
C LEU A 19 -2.62 -23.23 15.03
N ARG A 20 -1.61 -24.08 14.85
CA ARG A 20 -1.43 -25.35 15.55
C ARG A 20 0.02 -25.49 16.03
N PRO A 21 0.52 -24.56 16.85
CA PRO A 21 1.91 -24.64 17.30
C PRO A 21 2.17 -25.99 17.97
N ARG A 22 3.22 -26.65 17.49
CA ARG A 22 3.62 -27.94 18.05
C ARG A 22 4.14 -27.73 19.46
N ARG A 23 3.72 -28.55 20.39
CA ARG A 23 4.04 -28.46 21.80
C ARG A 23 5.55 -28.33 22.03
N GLY A 24 5.99 -27.20 22.53
CA GLY A 24 7.41 -26.95 22.73
C GLY A 24 7.78 -25.89 23.73
N GLY A 25 6.90 -25.03 24.18
CA GLY A 25 7.38 -24.35 25.32
C GLY A 25 7.03 -22.92 25.62
N ASP A 26 6.37 -22.18 24.78
CA ASP A 26 6.02 -20.82 25.18
C ASP A 26 4.52 -20.73 25.55
N ILE A 27 4.24 -19.87 26.54
CA ILE A 27 2.86 -19.56 26.93
C ILE A 27 2.06 -19.02 25.74
N MET A 28 2.72 -18.39 24.79
CA MET A 28 2.14 -17.88 23.55
C MET A 28 1.63 -19.00 22.64
N ASP A 29 2.29 -20.15 22.61
CA ASP A 29 1.85 -21.32 21.86
C ASP A 29 0.46 -21.82 22.32
N VAL A 30 0.21 -21.73 23.62
CA VAL A 30 -1.08 -22.10 24.21
C VAL A 30 -2.16 -21.08 23.86
N VAL A 31 -1.82 -19.79 23.88
CA VAL A 31 -2.75 -18.69 23.58
C VAL A 31 -3.11 -18.65 22.09
N LEU A 32 -2.16 -18.98 21.23
CA LEU A 32 -2.32 -18.92 19.78
C LEU A 32 -2.93 -20.20 19.19
N ASN A 33 -2.90 -21.32 19.93
CA ASN A 33 -3.43 -22.59 19.43
C ASN A 33 -4.94 -22.52 19.15
N GLY A 34 -5.32 -22.85 17.92
CA GLY A 34 -6.71 -22.81 17.44
C GLY A 34 -7.17 -21.43 16.96
N LYS A 35 -6.34 -20.40 17.11
CA LYS A 35 -6.64 -19.08 16.56
C LYS A 35 -6.55 -19.08 15.04
N VAL A 36 -7.35 -18.22 14.41
CA VAL A 36 -7.27 -17.97 12.97
C VAL A 36 -6.36 -16.80 12.71
N GLY A 37 -5.46 -16.96 11.74
CA GLY A 37 -4.59 -15.91 11.29
C GLY A 37 -4.54 -15.81 9.77
N VAL A 38 -4.05 -14.68 9.30
CA VAL A 38 -3.79 -14.41 7.89
C VAL A 38 -2.28 -14.39 7.69
N VAL A 39 -1.80 -15.14 6.72
CA VAL A 39 -0.38 -15.13 6.35
C VAL A 39 -0.06 -13.78 5.72
N ASP A 40 0.84 -13.04 6.34
CA ASP A 40 1.35 -11.76 5.84
C ASP A 40 2.45 -11.97 4.79
N ARG A 41 3.39 -12.89 5.07
CA ARG A 41 4.45 -13.27 4.13
C ARG A 41 5.01 -14.65 4.42
N VAL A 42 5.71 -15.19 3.41
CA VAL A 42 6.50 -16.43 3.51
C VAL A 42 7.96 -16.04 3.44
N GLU A 43 8.72 -16.35 4.47
CA GLU A 43 10.14 -16.02 4.61
C GLU A 43 10.99 -17.29 4.70
N GLU A 44 12.26 -17.18 4.37
CA GLU A 44 13.26 -18.23 4.54
C GLU A 44 14.39 -17.66 5.41
N ASP A 45 14.74 -18.38 6.47
CA ASP A 45 15.84 -18.00 7.34
C ASP A 45 17.21 -18.32 6.71
N PHE A 46 18.28 -17.92 7.40
CA PHE A 46 19.65 -18.16 6.93
C PHE A 46 20.05 -19.66 6.89
N GLU A 47 19.26 -20.52 7.53
CA GLU A 47 19.45 -21.98 7.54
C GLU A 47 18.61 -22.67 6.44
N GLY A 48 17.80 -21.92 5.68
CA GLY A 48 16.95 -22.43 4.60
C GLY A 48 15.60 -22.94 5.10
N ASN A 49 15.21 -22.65 6.34
CA ASN A 49 13.90 -23.02 6.86
C ASN A 49 12.85 -21.98 6.42
N THR A 50 11.70 -22.48 5.99
CA THR A 50 10.56 -21.63 5.62
C THR A 50 9.74 -21.27 6.86
N HIS A 51 9.42 -20.00 7.01
CA HIS A 51 8.57 -19.45 8.06
C HIS A 51 7.38 -18.70 7.44
N LEU A 52 6.24 -18.79 8.12
CA LEU A 52 5.03 -18.02 7.83
C LEU A 52 4.92 -16.92 8.86
N ALA A 53 5.02 -15.67 8.44
CA ALA A 53 4.66 -14.52 9.26
C ALA A 53 3.13 -14.37 9.24
N VAL A 54 2.49 -14.52 10.38
CA VAL A 54 1.02 -14.57 10.51
C VAL A 54 0.52 -13.46 11.41
N VAL A 55 -0.53 -12.77 10.99
CA VAL A 55 -1.30 -11.82 11.79
C VAL A 55 -2.57 -12.50 12.26
N VAL A 56 -2.84 -12.48 13.56
CA VAL A 56 -4.02 -13.13 14.15
C VAL A 56 -5.25 -12.24 13.95
N GLU A 57 -6.37 -12.84 13.47
CA GLU A 57 -7.57 -12.08 13.10
C GLU A 57 -8.25 -11.36 14.27
N ASP A 58 -8.24 -11.97 15.45
CA ASP A 58 -8.85 -11.44 16.67
C ASP A 58 -7.86 -10.75 17.62
N ASP A 59 -6.69 -10.37 17.12
CA ASP A 59 -5.72 -9.59 17.90
C ASP A 59 -6.23 -8.14 18.07
N PRO A 60 -6.51 -7.70 19.31
CA PRO A 60 -6.93 -6.32 19.56
C PRO A 60 -5.86 -5.28 19.21
N GLY A 61 -4.59 -5.69 19.10
CA GLY A 61 -3.48 -4.86 18.64
C GLY A 61 -3.38 -4.75 17.11
N ARG A 62 -4.20 -5.48 16.36
CA ARG A 62 -4.22 -5.45 14.89
C ARG A 62 -4.54 -4.07 14.32
N ASP A 63 -5.39 -3.30 15.01
CA ASP A 63 -5.89 -2.00 14.57
C ASP A 63 -5.17 -0.80 15.21
N LEU A 64 -4.02 -1.00 15.86
CA LEU A 64 -3.22 0.10 16.40
C LEU A 64 -2.55 0.91 15.28
N GLY A 65 -3.40 1.51 14.40
CA GLY A 65 -3.02 2.52 13.45
C GLY A 65 -2.05 2.06 12.36
N GLU A 66 -1.68 2.98 11.51
CA GLU A 66 -0.85 2.88 10.31
C GLU A 66 0.54 2.23 10.48
N ALA A 67 1.02 2.08 11.71
CA ALA A 67 2.23 1.34 12.01
C ALA A 67 1.85 -0.07 12.48
N ARG A 68 1.89 -1.04 11.57
CA ARG A 68 1.93 -2.48 11.93
C ARG A 68 3.19 -2.72 12.73
N LEU A 69 3.08 -2.61 14.07
CA LEU A 69 4.22 -2.84 14.95
C LEU A 69 4.72 -4.28 14.83
N PRO A 70 6.03 -4.52 14.82
CA PRO A 70 6.62 -5.87 14.71
C PRO A 70 6.06 -6.90 15.71
N GLY A 71 5.52 -6.46 16.84
CA GLY A 71 4.95 -7.31 17.89
C GLY A 71 3.62 -8.00 17.54
N HIS A 72 2.99 -7.65 16.41
CA HIS A 72 1.72 -8.25 15.98
C HIS A 72 1.90 -9.31 14.90
N ARG A 73 3.12 -9.71 14.57
CA ARG A 73 3.43 -10.78 13.63
C ARG A 73 4.04 -11.95 14.38
N PHE A 74 3.45 -13.12 14.21
CA PHE A 74 3.90 -14.36 14.80
C PHE A 74 4.47 -15.24 13.70
N PHE A 75 5.60 -15.89 13.97
CA PHE A 75 6.28 -16.74 13.01
C PHE A 75 6.01 -18.20 13.30
N PHE A 76 5.54 -18.92 12.31
CA PHE A 76 5.22 -20.34 12.39
C PHE A 76 5.94 -21.11 11.29
N PHE A 77 6.31 -22.36 11.59
CA PHE A 77 6.67 -23.28 10.52
C PHE A 77 5.43 -23.71 9.73
N PRO A 78 5.56 -24.10 8.45
CA PRO A 78 4.44 -24.63 7.67
C PRO A 78 3.71 -25.79 8.37
N ALA A 79 4.43 -26.55 9.19
CA ALA A 79 3.89 -27.67 9.94
C ALA A 79 3.08 -27.28 11.21
N ASP A 80 3.10 -25.99 11.57
CA ASP A 80 2.39 -25.45 12.74
C ASP A 80 1.09 -24.72 12.35
N VAL A 81 0.65 -24.86 11.10
CA VAL A 81 -0.58 -24.26 10.61
C VAL A 81 -1.40 -25.28 9.82
N GLU A 82 -2.72 -25.13 9.87
CA GLU A 82 -3.68 -25.84 9.03
C GLU A 82 -4.33 -24.85 8.06
N PRO A 83 -4.26 -25.06 6.73
CA PRO A 83 -4.92 -24.18 5.77
C PRO A 83 -6.44 -24.18 5.98
N MET A 84 -7.05 -23.00 5.98
CA MET A 84 -8.49 -22.88 5.97
C MET A 84 -9.01 -22.76 4.55
N ALA A 85 -10.07 -23.49 4.23
CA ALA A 85 -10.82 -23.26 3.01
C ALA A 85 -11.47 -21.87 3.08
N GLY A 86 -11.05 -20.97 2.22
CA GLY A 86 -11.55 -19.61 2.09
C GLY A 86 -11.38 -19.14 0.64
N PRO A 87 -11.93 -17.98 0.28
CA PRO A 87 -11.58 -17.39 -1.00
C PRO A 87 -10.06 -17.26 -1.07
N ALA A 88 -9.49 -17.66 -2.21
CA ALA A 88 -8.06 -17.46 -2.45
C ALA A 88 -7.73 -15.98 -2.24
N PRO A 89 -6.56 -15.66 -1.64
CA PRO A 89 -6.12 -14.28 -1.52
C PRO A 89 -6.16 -13.62 -2.91
N PRO A 90 -6.46 -12.32 -2.98
CA PRO A 90 -6.39 -11.62 -4.26
C PRO A 90 -4.99 -11.81 -4.85
N ARG A 91 -4.93 -12.19 -6.11
CA ARG A 91 -3.64 -12.46 -6.78
C ARG A 91 -2.83 -11.17 -6.93
N THR A 92 -3.52 -10.05 -7.20
CA THR A 92 -2.92 -8.73 -7.38
C THR A 92 -3.21 -7.85 -6.19
N ARG A 93 -2.17 -7.25 -5.65
CA ARG A 93 -2.26 -6.27 -4.56
C ARG A 93 -1.92 -4.89 -5.10
N VAL A 94 -2.85 -3.96 -4.94
CA VAL A 94 -2.68 -2.58 -5.40
C VAL A 94 -2.82 -1.64 -4.22
N LEU A 95 -1.82 -0.77 -4.03
CA LEU A 95 -1.89 0.34 -3.09
C LEU A 95 -2.30 1.60 -3.85
N VAL A 96 -3.32 2.30 -3.37
CA VAL A 96 -3.60 3.69 -3.73
C VAL A 96 -3.11 4.56 -2.59
N ALA A 97 -2.15 5.43 -2.86
CA ALA A 97 -1.51 6.29 -1.88
C ALA A 97 -1.83 7.76 -2.19
N GLY A 98 -2.64 8.40 -1.36
CA GLY A 98 -2.86 9.84 -1.40
C GLY A 98 -1.71 10.55 -0.72
N ILE A 99 -1.08 11.49 -1.43
CA ILE A 99 0.04 12.28 -0.94
C ILE A 99 -0.27 13.77 -1.07
N GLY A 100 0.45 14.58 -0.33
CA GLY A 100 0.33 16.04 -0.33
C GLY A 100 0.05 16.62 1.06
N ASN A 101 0.04 17.93 1.16
CA ASN A 101 -0.11 18.67 2.41
C ASN A 101 -1.44 19.43 2.46
N VAL A 102 -2.36 19.00 3.29
CA VAL A 102 -3.70 19.63 3.47
C VAL A 102 -3.65 21.07 3.97
N PHE A 103 -2.51 21.56 4.42
CA PHE A 103 -2.31 22.95 4.86
C PHE A 103 -1.82 23.88 3.73
N LEU A 104 -1.56 23.34 2.54
CA LEU A 104 -1.01 24.06 1.39
C LEU A 104 -1.96 24.03 0.18
N ALA A 105 -3.21 24.42 0.39
CA ALA A 105 -4.24 24.55 -0.65
C ALA A 105 -4.35 23.28 -1.52
N ASP A 106 -4.09 23.39 -2.84
CA ASP A 106 -4.30 22.32 -3.80
C ASP A 106 -3.35 21.13 -3.63
N ASP A 107 -2.26 21.29 -2.88
CA ASP A 107 -1.37 20.19 -2.49
C ASP A 107 -2.11 19.11 -1.67
N GLY A 108 -3.22 19.46 -1.02
CA GLY A 108 -4.11 18.52 -0.33
C GLY A 108 -4.96 17.61 -1.22
N PHE A 109 -4.89 17.75 -2.55
CA PHE A 109 -5.74 17.01 -3.49
C PHE A 109 -5.64 15.50 -3.33
N GLY A 110 -4.42 14.94 -3.28
CA GLY A 110 -4.22 13.50 -3.19
C GLY A 110 -4.79 12.90 -1.91
N VAL A 111 -4.67 13.62 -0.79
CA VAL A 111 -5.26 13.23 0.50
C VAL A 111 -6.78 13.23 0.42
N GLU A 112 -7.39 14.25 -0.19
CA GLU A 112 -8.84 14.33 -0.33
C GLU A 112 -9.40 13.20 -1.19
N VAL A 113 -8.76 12.89 -2.33
CA VAL A 113 -9.15 11.77 -3.20
C VAL A 113 -9.02 10.43 -2.47
N ALA A 114 -7.93 10.20 -1.73
CA ALA A 114 -7.75 8.98 -0.94
C ALA A 114 -8.84 8.84 0.12
N ASN A 115 -9.19 9.94 0.82
CA ASN A 115 -10.27 9.95 1.81
C ASN A 115 -11.65 9.66 1.21
N LEU A 116 -11.92 10.10 -0.02
CA LEU A 116 -13.15 9.78 -0.74
C LEU A 116 -13.20 8.31 -1.11
N LEU A 117 -12.11 7.78 -1.71
CA LEU A 117 -12.00 6.37 -2.08
C LEU A 117 -12.10 5.41 -0.89
N ALA A 118 -11.53 5.79 0.27
CA ALA A 118 -11.57 4.96 1.48
C ALA A 118 -12.99 4.73 2.04
N ARG A 119 -13.98 5.51 1.58
CA ARG A 119 -15.40 5.37 1.96
C ARG A 119 -16.19 4.46 1.02
N GLU A 120 -15.57 4.04 -0.08
CA GLU A 120 -16.20 3.20 -1.08
C GLU A 120 -15.86 1.71 -0.90
N GLU A 121 -16.67 0.83 -1.46
CA GLU A 121 -16.30 -0.58 -1.60
C GLU A 121 -15.26 -0.72 -2.72
N LEU A 122 -14.09 -1.23 -2.34
CA LEU A 122 -12.98 -1.43 -3.25
C LEU A 122 -12.86 -2.91 -3.65
N PRO A 123 -12.32 -3.20 -4.84
CA PRO A 123 -12.02 -4.56 -5.24
C PRO A 123 -11.09 -5.26 -4.26
N ALA A 124 -11.24 -6.59 -4.13
CA ALA A 124 -10.34 -7.38 -3.30
C ALA A 124 -8.88 -7.23 -3.76
N GLY A 125 -7.99 -6.95 -2.82
CA GLY A 125 -6.57 -6.70 -3.07
C GLY A 125 -6.21 -5.24 -3.23
N VAL A 126 -7.17 -4.33 -3.27
CA VAL A 126 -6.93 -2.89 -3.29
C VAL A 126 -6.96 -2.34 -1.87
N GLU A 127 -5.91 -1.62 -1.50
CA GLU A 127 -5.86 -0.84 -0.26
C GLU A 127 -5.68 0.64 -0.61
N VAL A 128 -6.42 1.51 0.07
CA VAL A 128 -6.29 2.97 -0.06
C VAL A 128 -5.76 3.52 1.26
N ARG A 129 -4.75 4.37 1.18
CA ARG A 129 -4.15 5.01 2.35
C ARG A 129 -3.80 6.46 2.10
N ASP A 130 -4.06 7.28 3.11
CA ASP A 130 -3.57 8.65 3.19
C ASP A 130 -2.17 8.65 3.80
N PHE A 131 -1.19 9.07 3.02
CA PHE A 131 0.18 9.29 3.51
C PHE A 131 0.44 10.76 3.82
N GLY A 132 -0.33 11.68 3.29
CA GLY A 132 -0.12 13.11 3.48
C GLY A 132 1.33 13.50 3.17
N ILE A 133 2.01 14.09 4.14
CA ILE A 133 3.43 14.49 4.05
C ILE A 133 4.41 13.41 4.53
N ARG A 134 3.95 12.20 4.79
CA ARG A 134 4.76 11.12 5.40
C ARG A 134 5.52 10.29 4.35
N GLY A 135 6.37 10.95 3.54
CA GLY A 135 7.13 10.31 2.46
C GLY A 135 7.99 9.14 2.89
N LEU A 136 8.61 9.20 4.07
CA LEU A 136 9.38 8.10 4.61
C LEU A 136 8.50 6.88 4.92
N ALA A 137 7.30 7.09 5.47
CA ALA A 137 6.35 6.00 5.71
C ALA A 137 5.89 5.35 4.40
N LEU A 138 5.62 6.16 3.35
CA LEU A 138 5.31 5.65 2.03
C LEU A 138 6.49 4.88 1.43
N ALA A 139 7.73 5.36 1.56
CA ALA A 139 8.91 4.67 1.06
C ALA A 139 9.08 3.27 1.70
N TYR A 140 8.80 3.11 2.99
CA TYR A 140 8.78 1.81 3.65
C TYR A 140 7.59 0.95 3.20
N GLU A 141 6.40 1.55 3.05
CA GLU A 141 5.22 0.82 2.58
C GLU A 141 5.42 0.22 1.19
N LEU A 142 6.14 0.93 0.30
CA LEU A 142 6.47 0.43 -1.04
C LEU A 142 7.33 -0.84 -1.01
N GLN A 143 7.97 -1.19 0.12
CA GLN A 143 8.73 -2.44 0.30
C GLN A 143 7.85 -3.64 0.66
N GLU A 144 6.56 -3.43 0.95
CA GLU A 144 5.65 -4.46 1.46
C GLU A 144 5.11 -5.43 0.38
N GLY A 145 5.73 -5.46 -0.81
CA GLY A 145 5.44 -6.42 -1.89
C GLY A 145 4.10 -6.15 -2.57
N TRP A 146 3.85 -4.91 -2.91
CA TRP A 146 2.75 -4.50 -3.79
C TRP A 146 3.05 -4.91 -5.23
N ASP A 147 2.04 -5.36 -5.96
CA ASP A 147 2.15 -5.67 -7.39
C ASP A 147 2.00 -4.40 -8.23
N ALA A 148 1.20 -3.45 -7.76
CA ALA A 148 1.09 -2.12 -8.34
C ALA A 148 0.84 -1.05 -7.26
N VAL A 149 1.21 0.19 -7.58
CA VAL A 149 0.95 1.36 -6.75
C VAL A 149 0.41 2.49 -7.61
N VAL A 150 -0.65 3.13 -7.15
CA VAL A 150 -1.22 4.35 -7.71
C VAL A 150 -0.99 5.47 -6.72
N LEU A 151 -0.09 6.38 -7.04
CA LEU A 151 0.12 7.61 -6.27
C LEU A 151 -0.90 8.64 -6.73
N VAL A 152 -1.53 9.35 -5.82
CA VAL A 152 -2.47 10.43 -6.13
C VAL A 152 -1.91 11.73 -5.56
N ASP A 153 -1.72 12.74 -6.41
CA ASP A 153 -1.01 13.96 -6.06
C ASP A 153 -1.47 15.17 -6.89
N ALA A 154 -1.23 16.37 -6.37
CA ALA A 154 -1.32 17.60 -7.14
C ALA A 154 0.08 17.98 -7.64
N ALA A 155 0.29 17.94 -8.94
CA ALA A 155 1.60 18.28 -9.51
C ALA A 155 1.46 19.10 -10.79
N PRO A 156 2.15 20.26 -10.89
CA PRO A 156 2.04 21.13 -12.05
C PRO A 156 2.71 20.50 -13.28
N ARG A 157 2.00 20.51 -14.40
CA ARG A 157 2.50 20.08 -15.72
C ARG A 157 2.24 21.10 -16.83
N GLY A 158 1.67 22.25 -16.49
CA GLY A 158 1.34 23.31 -17.42
C GLY A 158 0.00 23.13 -18.11
N GLY A 159 -0.88 22.31 -17.58
CA GLY A 159 -2.29 22.16 -17.99
C GLY A 159 -3.16 23.28 -17.45
N ALA A 160 -4.49 23.16 -17.65
CA ALA A 160 -5.44 24.03 -16.98
C ALA A 160 -5.69 23.54 -15.55
N PRO A 161 -5.91 24.44 -14.57
CA PRO A 161 -6.22 24.06 -13.21
C PRO A 161 -7.39 23.06 -13.14
N GLY A 162 -7.17 21.94 -12.44
CA GLY A 162 -8.12 20.84 -12.35
C GLY A 162 -8.00 19.78 -13.45
N ASP A 163 -7.13 19.96 -14.45
CA ASP A 163 -6.86 18.91 -15.44
C ASP A 163 -6.27 17.68 -14.77
N LEU A 164 -6.83 16.51 -15.08
CA LEU A 164 -6.38 15.23 -14.57
C LEU A 164 -5.52 14.49 -15.59
N TYR A 165 -4.53 13.76 -15.11
CA TYR A 165 -3.65 12.95 -15.95
C TYR A 165 -3.20 11.68 -15.26
N VAL A 166 -2.82 10.67 -16.05
CA VAL A 166 -2.19 9.43 -15.56
C VAL A 166 -0.83 9.30 -16.23
N ILE A 167 0.21 9.06 -15.43
CA ILE A 167 1.57 8.86 -15.93
C ILE A 167 2.27 7.69 -15.25
N GLU A 168 3.20 7.07 -15.95
CA GLU A 168 4.23 6.21 -15.35
C GLU A 168 5.45 7.09 -15.03
N PRO A 169 5.85 7.24 -13.75
CA PRO A 169 6.97 8.08 -13.41
C PRO A 169 8.29 7.40 -13.80
N GLU A 170 9.19 8.16 -14.42
CA GLU A 170 10.57 7.72 -14.63
C GLU A 170 11.35 7.89 -13.33
N VAL A 171 11.71 6.78 -12.68
CA VAL A 171 12.58 6.81 -11.50
C VAL A 171 14.02 6.77 -11.96
N GLN A 172 14.70 7.92 -11.93
CA GLN A 172 16.12 8.01 -12.26
C GLN A 172 16.98 7.55 -11.07
N ASP A 173 18.11 6.87 -11.38
CA ASP A 173 19.15 6.61 -10.40
C ASP A 173 19.88 7.94 -10.13
N GLY A 174 19.57 8.59 -9.05
CA GLY A 174 20.14 9.89 -8.73
C GLY A 174 20.19 10.18 -7.25
N GLU A 175 21.03 11.10 -6.86
CA GLU A 175 21.36 11.50 -5.50
C GLU A 175 20.10 11.63 -4.62
N LEU A 176 20.17 10.98 -3.47
CA LEU A 176 19.27 11.16 -2.34
C LEU A 176 19.31 12.64 -1.91
N ALA A 177 18.52 13.47 -2.55
CA ALA A 177 18.20 14.76 -1.97
C ALA A 177 17.31 14.48 -0.75
N MET A 178 17.93 14.37 0.42
CA MET A 178 17.26 14.27 1.71
C MET A 178 16.60 15.60 2.07
N ASP A 179 15.81 16.13 1.18
CA ASP A 179 14.96 17.28 1.46
C ASP A 179 13.59 16.74 1.87
N ALA A 180 13.44 16.56 3.19
CA ALA A 180 12.24 16.00 3.80
C ALA A 180 11.01 16.94 3.75
N HIS A 181 11.13 18.10 3.11
CA HIS A 181 10.14 19.18 3.16
C HIS A 181 9.27 19.30 1.89
N GLY A 182 9.50 18.48 0.87
CA GLY A 182 8.65 18.44 -0.33
C GLY A 182 8.25 17.01 -0.64
N MET A 183 6.96 16.68 -0.56
CA MET A 183 6.39 15.40 -0.95
C MET A 183 6.31 15.29 -2.48
N ASP A 184 7.46 15.31 -3.13
CA ASP A 184 7.57 15.00 -4.56
C ASP A 184 7.53 13.48 -4.74
N PRO A 185 6.56 12.91 -5.48
CA PRO A 185 6.48 11.47 -5.75
C PRO A 185 7.78 10.86 -6.24
N VAL A 186 8.52 11.57 -7.08
CA VAL A 186 9.79 11.08 -7.65
C VAL A 186 10.86 10.93 -6.57
N LYS A 187 10.91 11.87 -5.60
CA LYS A 187 11.84 11.79 -4.46
C LYS A 187 11.52 10.61 -3.54
N VAL A 188 10.23 10.39 -3.27
CA VAL A 188 9.78 9.25 -2.45
C VAL A 188 10.12 7.93 -3.13
N LEU A 189 9.92 7.82 -4.44
CA LEU A 189 10.28 6.63 -5.21
C LEU A 189 11.79 6.42 -5.24
N GLY A 190 12.60 7.48 -5.35
CA GLY A 190 14.05 7.41 -5.25
C GLY A 190 14.50 6.89 -3.88
N LEU A 191 13.89 7.39 -2.80
CA LEU A 191 14.15 6.89 -1.45
C LEU A 191 13.75 5.40 -1.30
N ALA A 192 12.55 5.04 -1.74
CA ALA A 192 12.08 3.65 -1.69
C ALA A 192 13.02 2.70 -2.45
N ARG A 193 13.52 3.11 -3.60
CA ARG A 193 14.49 2.34 -4.39
C ARG A 193 15.83 2.15 -3.66
N SER A 194 16.25 3.12 -2.86
CA SER A 194 17.47 2.98 -2.04
C SER A 194 17.28 2.02 -0.86
N LEU A 195 16.05 1.81 -0.40
CA LEU A 195 15.71 0.88 0.66
C LEU A 195 15.52 -0.56 0.17
N GLY A 196 15.16 -0.75 -1.11
CA GLY A 196 14.94 -2.08 -1.68
C GLY A 196 14.35 -2.03 -3.09
N SER A 197 13.48 -3.00 -3.41
CA SER A 197 12.83 -3.08 -4.71
C SER A 197 11.57 -2.23 -4.76
N LEU A 198 11.36 -1.54 -5.86
CA LEU A 198 10.09 -0.86 -6.13
C LEU A 198 9.03 -1.88 -6.60
N PRO A 199 7.74 -1.57 -6.40
CA PRO A 199 6.65 -2.29 -7.05
C PRO A 199 6.84 -2.33 -8.57
N PRO A 200 6.50 -3.45 -9.24
CA PRO A 200 6.74 -3.61 -10.68
C PRO A 200 5.94 -2.61 -11.54
N ARG A 201 4.82 -2.09 -11.01
CA ARG A 201 4.01 -1.07 -11.68
C ARG A 201 3.72 0.09 -10.76
N ILE A 202 4.04 1.29 -11.21
CA ILE A 202 3.78 2.52 -10.47
C ILE A 202 3.13 3.51 -11.43
N LEU A 203 1.97 4.02 -11.03
CA LEU A 203 1.23 5.05 -11.75
C LEU A 203 1.04 6.26 -10.86
N VAL A 204 1.00 7.44 -11.45
CA VAL A 204 0.61 8.67 -10.77
C VAL A 204 -0.67 9.19 -11.41
N VAL A 205 -1.72 9.34 -10.64
CA VAL A 205 -2.91 10.09 -10.99
C VAL A 205 -2.72 11.50 -10.44
N GLY A 206 -2.48 12.43 -11.32
CA GLY A 206 -2.17 13.81 -10.97
C GLY A 206 -3.29 14.77 -11.32
N CYS A 207 -3.31 15.90 -10.60
CA CYS A 207 -4.17 17.04 -10.88
C CYS A 207 -3.32 18.30 -11.05
N GLU A 208 -3.62 19.09 -12.07
CA GLU A 208 -3.00 20.40 -12.26
C GLU A 208 -3.51 21.37 -11.19
N PRO A 209 -2.65 21.91 -10.29
CA PRO A 209 -3.06 22.84 -9.27
C PRO A 209 -3.33 24.24 -9.85
N GLU A 210 -4.27 24.99 -9.25
CA GLU A 210 -4.44 26.42 -9.47
C GLU A 210 -3.57 27.21 -8.50
N VAL A 211 -3.50 26.74 -7.25
CA VAL A 211 -2.76 27.37 -6.16
C VAL A 211 -1.60 26.46 -5.76
N HIS A 212 -0.40 26.90 -6.02
CA HIS A 212 0.82 26.21 -5.62
C HIS A 212 1.48 26.97 -4.46
N MET A 213 1.55 26.34 -3.30
CA MET A 213 2.20 26.87 -2.11
C MET A 213 3.48 26.10 -1.80
N THR A 214 4.50 26.79 -1.34
CA THR A 214 5.81 26.20 -1.04
C THR A 214 5.98 25.87 0.44
N GLY A 215 5.06 26.36 1.30
CA GLY A 215 5.17 26.29 2.75
C GLY A 215 6.01 27.39 3.38
N GLU A 216 6.51 28.34 2.58
CA GLU A 216 7.22 29.54 3.05
C GLU A 216 6.26 30.74 3.25
N GLU A 217 5.00 30.59 2.83
CA GLU A 217 3.98 31.61 2.96
C GLU A 217 3.55 31.77 4.44
N GLU A 218 3.22 33.01 4.83
CA GLU A 218 2.75 33.32 6.19
C GLU A 218 1.33 32.78 6.47
N ASP A 219 0.52 32.66 5.41
CA ASP A 219 -0.87 32.22 5.50
C ASP A 219 -1.01 30.74 5.14
N ILE A 220 -1.75 30.01 5.96
CA ILE A 220 -2.14 28.62 5.70
C ILE A 220 -3.47 28.63 4.95
N VAL A 221 -3.56 27.92 3.83
CA VAL A 221 -4.79 27.72 3.07
C VAL A 221 -5.12 26.24 3.06
N MET A 222 -6.19 25.86 3.77
CA MET A 222 -6.59 24.43 3.90
C MET A 222 -7.60 23.98 2.85
N GLU A 223 -8.15 24.90 2.08
CA GLU A 223 -9.19 24.59 1.10
C GLU A 223 -8.59 24.44 -0.30
N LEU A 224 -9.01 23.38 -1.00
CA LEU A 224 -8.73 23.23 -2.43
C LEU A 224 -9.37 24.39 -3.20
N SER A 225 -8.70 24.87 -4.24
CA SER A 225 -9.26 25.80 -5.21
C SER A 225 -10.52 25.22 -5.88
N ALA A 226 -11.34 26.08 -6.45
CA ALA A 226 -12.61 25.64 -7.03
C ALA A 226 -12.45 24.60 -8.16
N PRO A 227 -11.51 24.77 -9.13
CA PRO A 227 -11.29 23.79 -10.19
C PRO A 227 -10.76 22.46 -9.65
N VAL A 228 -9.77 22.49 -8.72
CA VAL A 228 -9.19 21.27 -8.14
C VAL A 228 -10.20 20.52 -7.28
N ARG A 229 -11.00 21.24 -6.50
CA ARG A 229 -12.10 20.65 -5.72
C ARG A 229 -13.13 19.98 -6.65
N ALA A 230 -13.47 20.59 -7.78
CA ALA A 230 -14.40 19.99 -8.75
C ALA A 230 -13.81 18.71 -9.36
N ALA A 231 -12.49 18.66 -9.57
CA ALA A 231 -11.78 17.52 -10.14
C ALA A 231 -11.70 16.31 -9.20
N THR A 232 -11.88 16.46 -7.87
CA THR A 232 -11.74 15.31 -6.93
C THR A 232 -12.69 14.17 -7.25
N THR A 233 -13.94 14.46 -7.61
CA THR A 233 -14.93 13.42 -7.96
C THR A 233 -14.57 12.70 -9.25
N GLU A 234 -14.06 13.40 -10.25
CA GLU A 234 -13.60 12.81 -11.50
C GLU A 234 -12.34 11.99 -11.28
N ALA A 235 -11.44 12.45 -10.41
CA ALA A 235 -10.24 11.72 -10.03
C ALA A 235 -10.54 10.39 -9.34
N VAL A 236 -11.55 10.32 -8.48
CA VAL A 236 -12.04 9.04 -7.91
C VAL A 236 -12.46 8.09 -9.03
N GLY A 237 -13.21 8.56 -10.03
CA GLY A 237 -13.59 7.77 -11.20
C GLY A 237 -12.37 7.31 -12.02
N LEU A 238 -11.40 8.20 -12.22
CA LEU A 238 -10.16 7.89 -12.95
C LEU A 238 -9.31 6.84 -12.21
N VAL A 239 -9.13 6.96 -10.89
CA VAL A 239 -8.43 5.95 -10.10
C VAL A 239 -9.12 4.60 -10.21
N ARG A 240 -10.46 4.55 -10.15
CA ARG A 240 -11.22 3.28 -10.32
C ARG A 240 -10.97 2.64 -11.69
N SER A 241 -10.97 3.44 -12.76
CA SER A 241 -10.65 2.92 -14.10
C SER A 241 -9.22 2.35 -14.15
N VAL A 242 -8.25 3.05 -13.58
CA VAL A 242 -6.86 2.57 -13.46
C VAL A 242 -6.79 1.25 -12.68
N LEU A 243 -7.54 1.14 -11.59
CA LEU A 243 -7.58 -0.10 -10.80
C LEU A 243 -8.20 -1.27 -11.59
N GLU A 244 -9.27 -1.02 -12.35
CA GLU A 244 -9.90 -2.04 -13.21
C GLU A 244 -8.91 -2.55 -14.27
N ASP A 245 -8.15 -1.65 -14.89
CA ASP A 245 -7.12 -2.01 -15.87
C ASP A 245 -5.99 -2.84 -15.24
N LEU A 246 -5.48 -2.43 -14.07
CA LEU A 246 -4.44 -3.15 -13.34
C LEU A 246 -4.88 -4.56 -12.95
N LEU A 247 -6.10 -4.71 -12.45
CA LEU A 247 -6.64 -5.99 -12.01
C LEU A 247 -7.06 -6.90 -13.17
N SER A 248 -7.37 -6.36 -14.35
CA SER A 248 -7.74 -7.14 -15.53
C SER A 248 -6.54 -7.74 -16.25
N GLN A 249 -5.44 -7.00 -16.37
CA GLN A 249 -4.22 -7.46 -17.03
C GLN A 249 -3.61 -8.70 -16.35
N ASP A 250 -3.64 -8.75 -15.02
CA ASP A 250 -3.15 -9.89 -14.26
C ASP A 250 -3.98 -11.17 -14.51
N ARG A 251 -5.28 -11.00 -14.81
CA ARG A 251 -6.16 -12.14 -15.16
C ARG A 251 -5.81 -12.74 -16.53
N GLU A 252 -5.33 -11.94 -17.46
CA GLU A 252 -4.94 -12.38 -18.80
C GLU A 252 -3.57 -13.07 -18.79
N GLU A 253 -2.58 -12.51 -18.08
CA GLU A 253 -1.26 -13.12 -17.91
C GLU A 253 -1.32 -14.47 -17.18
N SER A 254 -2.28 -14.64 -16.26
CA SER A 254 -2.48 -15.90 -15.53
C SER A 254 -3.16 -16.99 -16.35
N ARG A 255 -3.64 -16.69 -17.57
CA ARG A 255 -4.30 -17.64 -18.49
C ARG A 255 -3.41 -18.09 -19.64
N SER A 256 -2.24 -17.50 -19.81
CA SER A 256 -1.24 -17.82 -20.83
C SER A 256 -0.16 -18.72 -20.28
#